data_bda3ad7c107151547faae118be43d9d1
#
_entry.id   bda3ad7c107151547faae118be43d9d1
#
_cell.length_a   1.000
_cell.length_b   1.000
_cell.length_c   1.000
_cell.angle_alpha   90.00
_cell.angle_beta   90.00
_cell.angle_gamma   90.00
#
_symmetry.space_group_name_H-M   'P 1'
#
loop_
_entity.id
_entity.type
_entity.pdbx_description
1 polymer ?
#
loop_
_entity_poly.entity_id
_entity_poly.type
_entity_poly.pdbx_seq_one_letter_code
_entity_poly.pdbx_strand_id
1 'polypeptide(L)'
;MYMKNKKKAGMMLAAALSLSGAVTVFGSDGTVVENGGQASCDVTGSYVTGEDGGTVYRVDITWGAMEFTYTDVSKDGWDPDTHQYNSVVPAAWSWTDDTNKITVTNHSNTAVDASLAYQNNPGYDITAGFYNASISGDSLPGSKLEIASAEPEDGNVEGSAKFGDAYLQITGGSITEEDSGQTLGTVTVTISDQAEP
;
A
#
# COMPACT_ATOMS: atom_id res chain seq x y z
N MET A 1 1.24 50.59 -32.26
CA MET A 1 0.08 49.76 -31.93
C MET A 1 0.44 48.87 -30.73
N TYR A 2 0.47 49.49 -29.54
CA TYR A 2 1.00 48.79 -28.35
C TYR A 2 0.30 49.29 -27.09
N MET A 3 -1.02 49.04 -26.94
CA MET A 3 -1.75 49.35 -25.74
C MET A 3 -3.05 48.55 -25.63
N LYS A 4 -2.96 47.23 -25.53
CA LYS A 4 -4.17 46.41 -25.32
C LYS A 4 -4.11 45.35 -24.22
N ASN A 5 -2.94 45.08 -23.64
CA ASN A 5 -2.81 43.99 -22.70
C ASN A 5 -2.70 44.39 -21.21
N LYS A 6 -2.59 45.66 -20.86
CA LYS A 6 -2.50 46.10 -19.47
C LYS A 6 -3.84 46.18 -18.73
N LYS A 7 -4.97 46.21 -19.45
CA LYS A 7 -6.29 46.32 -18.81
C LYS A 7 -6.89 44.99 -18.36
N LYS A 8 -6.41 43.85 -18.90
CA LYS A 8 -6.95 42.52 -18.53
C LYS A 8 -6.36 41.98 -17.23
N ALA A 9 -5.12 42.28 -16.90
CA ALA A 9 -4.49 41.82 -15.68
C ALA A 9 -5.02 42.51 -14.42
N GLY A 10 -5.36 43.81 -14.51
CA GLY A 10 -5.97 44.55 -13.40
C GLY A 10 -7.39 44.12 -13.06
N MET A 11 -8.12 43.57 -14.03
CA MET A 11 -9.51 43.17 -13.82
C MET A 11 -9.64 41.77 -13.20
N MET A 12 -8.65 40.90 -13.39
CA MET A 12 -8.60 39.59 -12.72
C MET A 12 -8.24 39.74 -11.23
N LEU A 13 -7.33 40.63 -10.90
CA LEU A 13 -6.97 40.89 -9.50
C LEU A 13 -8.14 41.49 -8.69
N ALA A 14 -8.96 42.34 -9.31
CA ALA A 14 -10.14 42.92 -8.65
C ALA A 14 -11.27 41.90 -8.42
N ALA A 15 -11.37 40.85 -9.29
CA ALA A 15 -12.38 39.81 -9.12
C ALA A 15 -11.99 38.80 -8.03
N ALA A 16 -10.70 38.49 -7.84
CA ALA A 16 -10.22 37.65 -6.74
C ALA A 16 -10.38 38.31 -5.36
N LEU A 17 -10.28 39.61 -5.29
CA LEU A 17 -10.45 40.42 -4.06
C LEU A 17 -11.91 40.56 -3.60
N SER A 18 -12.88 40.33 -4.48
CA SER A 18 -14.31 40.46 -4.12
C SER A 18 -14.90 39.24 -3.41
N LEU A 19 -14.17 38.12 -3.34
CA LEU A 19 -14.61 36.88 -2.69
C LEU A 19 -14.15 36.76 -1.22
N SER A 20 -13.22 37.55 -0.77
CA SER A 20 -12.66 37.48 0.59
C SER A 20 -12.92 38.79 1.38
N GLY A 21 -14.16 39.11 1.68
CA GLY A 21 -14.56 40.21 2.61
C GLY A 21 -13.62 41.42 2.59
N ALA A 22 -14.12 42.56 2.20
CA ALA A 22 -13.58 43.95 2.26
C ALA A 22 -12.05 44.04 2.52
N VAL A 23 -11.27 43.88 1.49
CA VAL A 23 -9.89 44.35 1.50
C VAL A 23 -9.92 45.83 1.19
N THR A 24 -9.77 46.67 2.21
CA THR A 24 -9.53 48.09 2.04
C THR A 24 -8.11 48.24 1.46
N VAL A 25 -8.03 48.46 0.16
CA VAL A 25 -6.76 48.89 -0.45
C VAL A 25 -6.56 50.36 -0.06
N PHE A 26 -5.75 50.59 0.96
CA PHE A 26 -5.24 51.93 1.22
C PHE A 26 -4.24 52.24 0.12
N GLY A 27 -4.64 53.08 -0.84
CA GLY A 27 -3.68 53.70 -1.74
C GLY A 27 -2.70 54.50 -0.87
N SER A 28 -1.42 54.23 -0.99
CA SER A 28 -0.40 55.01 -0.33
C SER A 28 -0.39 56.40 -0.97
N ASP A 29 -1.04 57.37 -0.34
CA ASP A 29 -0.63 58.77 -0.50
C ASP A 29 0.83 58.85 -0.04
N GLY A 30 1.73 59.19 -0.96
CA GLY A 30 3.15 59.27 -0.65
C GLY A 30 3.36 60.27 0.49
N THR A 31 3.74 59.78 1.66
CA THR A 31 4.10 60.61 2.80
C THR A 31 5.44 61.24 2.52
N VAL A 32 5.48 62.57 2.38
CA VAL A 32 6.73 63.34 2.27
C VAL A 32 7.30 63.47 3.66
N VAL A 33 8.46 62.91 3.92
CA VAL A 33 9.20 63.04 5.19
C VAL A 33 10.32 64.04 5.03
N GLU A 34 10.43 64.97 5.97
CA GLU A 34 11.54 65.91 6.04
C GLU A 34 12.79 65.25 6.60
N ASN A 35 13.94 65.92 6.46
CA ASN A 35 15.22 65.40 6.90
C ASN A 35 15.20 64.98 8.39
N GLY A 36 15.43 63.71 8.66
CA GLY A 36 15.37 63.08 10.00
C GLY A 36 13.99 62.55 10.42
N GLY A 37 12.99 62.69 9.55
CA GLY A 37 11.68 62.06 9.76
C GLY A 37 11.65 60.56 9.37
N GLN A 38 10.68 59.84 9.92
CA GLN A 38 10.45 58.43 9.62
C GLN A 38 9.04 58.26 9.07
N ALA A 39 8.89 57.38 8.09
CA ALA A 39 7.59 56.89 7.60
C ALA A 39 7.49 55.40 7.78
N SER A 40 6.32 54.91 8.15
CA SER A 40 6.04 53.47 8.25
C SER A 40 4.73 53.15 7.57
N CYS A 41 4.64 51.97 7.00
CA CYS A 41 3.39 51.40 6.51
C CYS A 41 3.20 50.02 7.11
N ASP A 42 1.93 49.67 7.36
CA ASP A 42 1.60 48.33 7.83
C ASP A 42 1.57 47.36 6.64
N VAL A 43 2.19 46.21 6.84
CA VAL A 43 2.14 45.09 5.88
C VAL A 43 1.13 44.07 6.40
N THR A 44 0.07 43.85 5.64
CA THR A 44 -0.94 42.85 5.98
C THR A 44 -0.80 41.66 5.04
N GLY A 45 -0.84 40.43 5.61
CA GLY A 45 -0.87 39.18 4.87
C GLY A 45 -2.23 38.48 5.05
N SER A 46 -2.70 37.79 4.01
CA SER A 46 -3.85 36.90 4.11
C SER A 46 -3.39 35.50 3.86
N TYR A 47 -3.93 34.55 4.62
CA TYR A 47 -3.73 33.11 4.42
C TYR A 47 -4.97 32.54 3.72
N VAL A 48 -4.72 31.77 2.66
CA VAL A 48 -5.77 31.04 1.96
C VAL A 48 -5.37 29.55 2.02
N THR A 49 -6.27 28.72 2.53
CA THR A 49 -6.08 27.27 2.56
C THR A 49 -6.08 26.75 1.11
N GLY A 50 -5.09 25.93 0.77
CA GLY A 50 -5.09 25.17 -0.48
C GLY A 50 -6.24 24.16 -0.49
N GLU A 51 -6.70 23.79 -1.68
CA GLU A 51 -7.64 22.67 -1.82
C GLU A 51 -6.84 21.36 -1.82
N ASP A 52 -7.23 20.41 -0.98
CA ASP A 52 -6.71 19.05 -1.04
C ASP A 52 -7.25 18.36 -2.29
N GLY A 53 -6.38 17.69 -3.04
CA GLY A 53 -6.70 17.04 -4.32
C GLY A 53 -7.69 15.87 -4.23
N GLY A 54 -8.26 15.60 -3.04
CA GLY A 54 -9.12 14.45 -2.76
C GLY A 54 -8.36 13.14 -2.71
N THR A 55 -8.99 12.11 -2.15
CA THR A 55 -8.40 10.77 -2.04
C THR A 55 -8.52 10.02 -3.36
N VAL A 56 -7.42 9.49 -3.86
CA VAL A 56 -7.34 8.69 -5.08
C VAL A 56 -6.79 7.32 -4.74
N TYR A 57 -7.55 6.27 -5.04
CA TYR A 57 -7.15 4.87 -4.82
C TYR A 57 -6.65 4.23 -6.10
N ARG A 58 -5.48 3.62 -6.01
CA ARG A 58 -4.93 2.70 -7.00
C ARG A 58 -3.99 1.72 -6.32
N VAL A 59 -4.36 0.44 -6.34
CA VAL A 59 -3.58 -0.65 -5.77
C VAL A 59 -3.39 -1.74 -6.81
N ASP A 60 -2.16 -2.16 -7.03
CA ASP A 60 -1.82 -3.28 -7.91
C ASP A 60 -1.50 -4.51 -7.03
N ILE A 61 -1.99 -5.70 -7.43
CA ILE A 61 -1.72 -6.96 -6.76
C ILE A 61 -1.07 -7.91 -7.77
N THR A 62 0.09 -8.44 -7.40
CA THR A 62 0.79 -9.47 -8.19
C THR A 62 0.92 -10.76 -7.39
N TRP A 63 0.81 -11.89 -8.10
CA TRP A 63 0.76 -13.22 -7.55
C TRP A 63 1.90 -14.06 -8.08
N GLY A 64 2.52 -14.87 -7.21
CA GLY A 64 3.33 -16.00 -7.63
C GLY A 64 2.46 -17.10 -8.27
N ALA A 65 3.07 -18.19 -8.67
CA ALA A 65 2.36 -19.31 -9.31
C ALA A 65 1.37 -20.02 -8.37
N MET A 66 1.54 -19.89 -7.05
CA MET A 66 0.74 -20.55 -6.01
C MET A 66 0.70 -22.07 -6.17
N GLU A 67 1.85 -22.65 -6.55
CA GLU A 67 2.02 -24.08 -6.76
C GLU A 67 2.73 -24.73 -5.58
N PHE A 68 2.11 -25.78 -5.04
CA PHE A 68 2.60 -26.52 -3.89
C PHE A 68 2.67 -28.01 -4.21
N THR A 69 3.69 -28.68 -3.69
CA THR A 69 3.87 -30.11 -3.84
C THR A 69 3.75 -30.79 -2.48
N TYR A 70 2.90 -31.79 -2.39
CA TYR A 70 2.81 -32.67 -1.24
C TYR A 70 3.60 -33.94 -1.52
N THR A 71 4.51 -34.27 -0.62
CA THR A 71 5.23 -35.55 -0.63
C THR A 71 4.74 -36.40 0.53
N ASP A 72 4.23 -37.59 0.22
CA ASP A 72 3.73 -38.48 1.25
C ASP A 72 4.89 -39.14 2.03
N VAL A 73 4.55 -39.78 3.13
CA VAL A 73 5.52 -40.51 3.96
C VAL A 73 6.27 -41.58 3.14
N SER A 74 7.57 -41.50 3.17
CA SER A 74 8.46 -42.51 2.55
C SER A 74 9.13 -43.36 3.61
N LYS A 75 9.18 -44.66 3.38
CA LYS A 75 9.84 -45.64 4.27
C LYS A 75 10.80 -46.48 3.46
N ASP A 76 12.00 -46.66 3.96
CA ASP A 76 13.05 -47.45 3.31
C ASP A 76 13.61 -48.51 4.24
N GLY A 77 13.93 -49.69 3.65
CA GLY A 77 14.66 -50.77 4.29
C GLY A 77 13.97 -51.33 5.53
N TRP A 78 12.93 -52.18 5.37
CA TRP A 78 12.39 -52.95 6.48
C TRP A 78 13.41 -53.98 6.98
N ASP A 79 13.75 -53.93 8.27
CA ASP A 79 14.58 -54.89 8.96
C ASP A 79 13.68 -55.93 9.69
N PRO A 80 13.66 -57.19 9.26
CA PRO A 80 12.79 -58.20 9.88
C PRO A 80 13.26 -58.66 11.27
N ASP A 81 14.52 -58.43 11.63
CA ASP A 81 15.05 -58.82 12.93
C ASP A 81 14.72 -57.81 14.01
N THR A 82 14.78 -56.53 13.69
CA THR A 82 14.44 -55.44 14.61
C THR A 82 13.01 -54.94 14.51
N HIS A 83 12.28 -55.33 13.46
CA HIS A 83 10.93 -54.90 13.12
C HIS A 83 10.83 -53.36 12.94
N GLN A 84 11.84 -52.79 12.33
CA GLN A 84 11.93 -51.32 12.09
C GLN A 84 12.29 -51.01 10.64
N TYR A 85 11.93 -49.84 10.19
CA TYR A 85 12.45 -49.26 8.95
C TYR A 85 13.80 -48.58 9.21
N ASN A 86 14.75 -48.74 8.29
CA ASN A 86 16.05 -48.06 8.37
C ASN A 86 15.93 -46.56 8.27
N SER A 87 14.92 -46.06 7.52
CA SER A 87 14.63 -44.67 7.36
C SER A 87 13.13 -44.44 7.18
N VAL A 88 12.65 -43.36 7.78
CA VAL A 88 11.29 -42.83 7.58
C VAL A 88 11.39 -41.33 7.34
N VAL A 89 10.96 -40.87 6.16
CA VAL A 89 10.85 -39.46 5.84
C VAL A 89 9.38 -39.09 6.03
N PRO A 90 9.06 -38.13 6.93
CA PRO A 90 7.68 -37.72 7.13
C PRO A 90 7.11 -37.04 5.90
N ALA A 91 5.80 -37.11 5.76
CA ALA A 91 5.09 -36.34 4.74
C ALA A 91 5.30 -34.85 4.94
N ALA A 92 5.44 -34.10 3.84
CA ALA A 92 5.69 -32.67 3.88
C ALA A 92 5.15 -31.94 2.65
N TRP A 93 4.80 -30.69 2.84
CA TRP A 93 4.56 -29.73 1.78
C TRP A 93 5.86 -29.01 1.40
N SER A 94 6.00 -28.73 0.12
CA SER A 94 7.12 -27.95 -0.43
C SER A 94 6.65 -27.07 -1.58
N TRP A 95 7.42 -26.02 -1.85
CA TRP A 95 7.21 -25.10 -2.97
C TRP A 95 8.55 -24.51 -3.39
N THR A 96 8.59 -23.92 -4.59
CA THR A 96 9.75 -23.16 -5.04
C THR A 96 9.73 -21.79 -4.42
N ASP A 97 10.88 -21.26 -4.06
CA ASP A 97 11.01 -19.91 -3.46
C ASP A 97 10.32 -18.85 -4.31
N ASP A 98 9.62 -17.94 -3.66
CA ASP A 98 8.81 -16.86 -4.24
C ASP A 98 7.59 -17.29 -5.10
N THR A 99 7.35 -18.57 -5.36
CA THR A 99 6.13 -19.01 -6.08
C THR A 99 4.86 -18.81 -5.25
N ASN A 100 4.99 -18.73 -3.93
CA ASN A 100 3.93 -18.50 -2.96
C ASN A 100 3.75 -17.02 -2.55
N LYS A 101 4.39 -16.10 -3.29
CA LYS A 101 4.44 -14.67 -2.99
C LYS A 101 3.21 -13.92 -3.48
N ILE A 102 2.78 -12.97 -2.67
CA ILE A 102 1.75 -11.96 -2.97
C ILE A 102 2.39 -10.60 -2.74
N THR A 103 2.46 -9.75 -3.76
CA THR A 103 2.91 -8.37 -3.62
C THR A 103 1.75 -7.43 -3.83
N VAL A 104 1.52 -6.55 -2.86
CA VAL A 104 0.52 -5.48 -2.94
C VAL A 104 1.26 -4.16 -3.06
N THR A 105 1.01 -3.41 -4.13
CA THR A 105 1.66 -2.13 -4.42
C THR A 105 0.63 -1.00 -4.35
N ASN A 106 0.84 -0.06 -3.43
CA ASN A 106 -0.02 1.11 -3.25
C ASN A 106 0.51 2.30 -4.05
N HIS A 107 -0.30 2.82 -4.96
CA HIS A 107 -0.09 4.04 -5.73
C HIS A 107 -1.03 5.17 -5.28
N SER A 108 -1.81 4.94 -4.22
CA SER A 108 -2.79 5.89 -3.70
C SER A 108 -2.11 7.00 -2.91
N ASN A 109 -2.75 8.16 -2.86
CA ASN A 109 -2.36 9.25 -1.95
C ASN A 109 -2.87 9.06 -0.51
N THR A 110 -3.22 7.83 -0.14
CA THR A 110 -3.60 7.41 1.21
C THR A 110 -2.99 6.06 1.54
N ALA A 111 -2.77 5.79 2.81
CA ALA A 111 -2.32 4.49 3.28
C ALA A 111 -3.45 3.46 3.16
N VAL A 112 -3.09 2.22 2.87
CA VAL A 112 -4.06 1.13 2.72
C VAL A 112 -3.68 -0.09 3.55
N ASP A 113 -4.69 -0.82 3.99
CA ASP A 113 -4.60 -2.13 4.58
C ASP A 113 -4.98 -3.20 3.55
N ALA A 114 -4.15 -4.24 3.40
CA ALA A 114 -4.46 -5.41 2.61
C ALA A 114 -4.66 -6.61 3.52
N SER A 115 -5.90 -7.03 3.72
CA SER A 115 -6.26 -8.23 4.48
C SER A 115 -6.25 -9.45 3.58
N LEU A 116 -5.58 -10.52 4.04
CA LEU A 116 -5.39 -11.76 3.30
C LEU A 116 -6.20 -12.90 3.95
N ALA A 117 -6.86 -13.69 3.14
CA ALA A 117 -7.61 -14.86 3.60
C ALA A 117 -7.37 -16.05 2.66
N TYR A 118 -7.20 -17.24 3.25
CA TYR A 118 -7.20 -18.50 2.51
C TYR A 118 -8.44 -19.29 2.88
N GLN A 119 -9.08 -19.89 1.88
CA GLN A 119 -10.23 -20.75 2.07
C GLN A 119 -10.06 -22.04 1.28
N ASN A 120 -10.20 -23.18 1.96
CA ASN A 120 -10.19 -24.49 1.30
C ASN A 120 -11.37 -24.64 0.33
N ASN A 121 -11.14 -25.28 -0.80
CA ASN A 121 -12.20 -25.82 -1.62
C ASN A 121 -12.90 -27.00 -0.90
N PRO A 122 -14.17 -27.27 -1.20
CA PRO A 122 -14.88 -28.40 -0.61
C PRO A 122 -14.15 -29.73 -0.84
N GLY A 123 -13.96 -30.48 0.22
CA GLY A 123 -13.28 -31.78 0.21
C GLY A 123 -11.81 -31.73 0.65
N TYR A 124 -11.23 -30.55 0.80
CA TYR A 124 -9.86 -30.39 1.31
C TYR A 124 -9.86 -29.89 2.74
N ASP A 125 -8.84 -30.30 3.50
CA ASP A 125 -8.59 -29.84 4.88
C ASP A 125 -7.10 -29.42 4.98
N ILE A 126 -6.77 -28.35 4.25
CA ILE A 126 -5.43 -27.80 4.19
C ILE A 126 -5.30 -26.69 5.24
N THR A 127 -4.28 -26.74 6.06
CA THR A 127 -3.92 -25.65 6.96
C THR A 127 -2.91 -24.75 6.28
N ALA A 128 -3.26 -23.49 6.07
CA ALA A 128 -2.38 -22.50 5.45
C ALA A 128 -2.40 -21.19 6.23
N GLY A 129 -1.34 -20.39 6.08
CA GLY A 129 -1.21 -19.08 6.71
C GLY A 129 -0.35 -18.15 5.88
N PHE A 130 -0.36 -16.86 6.28
CA PHE A 130 0.43 -15.83 5.61
C PHE A 130 1.62 -15.44 6.47
N TYR A 131 2.78 -15.30 5.82
CA TYR A 131 4.08 -15.11 6.45
C TYR A 131 4.85 -13.97 5.77
N ASN A 132 5.87 -13.44 6.45
CA ASN A 132 6.72 -12.36 5.94
C ASN A 132 7.89 -12.85 5.07
N ALA A 133 8.03 -14.16 4.87
CA ALA A 133 9.04 -14.76 3.99
C ALA A 133 8.48 -16.02 3.32
N SER A 134 9.07 -16.39 2.17
CA SER A 134 8.65 -17.56 1.39
C SER A 134 8.83 -18.86 2.16
N ILE A 135 9.94 -18.98 2.88
CA ILE A 135 10.29 -20.16 3.68
C ILE A 135 10.72 -19.67 5.07
N SER A 136 10.22 -20.32 6.11
CA SER A 136 10.62 -20.08 7.52
C SER A 136 10.47 -18.63 8.00
N GLY A 137 9.47 -17.93 7.50
CA GLY A 137 9.11 -16.59 7.97
C GLY A 137 8.24 -16.60 9.24
N ASP A 138 8.10 -15.42 9.85
CA ASP A 138 7.12 -15.20 10.91
C ASP A 138 5.73 -15.01 10.29
N SER A 139 4.70 -15.46 11.00
CA SER A 139 3.31 -15.24 10.57
C SER A 139 2.97 -13.75 10.58
N LEU A 140 2.26 -13.30 9.55
CA LEU A 140 1.77 -11.92 9.50
C LEU A 140 0.68 -11.71 10.55
N PRO A 141 0.84 -10.69 11.43
CA PRO A 141 -0.17 -10.36 12.42
C PRO A 141 -1.53 -10.08 11.77
N GLY A 142 -2.57 -10.81 12.18
CA GLY A 142 -3.91 -10.68 11.63
C GLY A 142 -4.03 -10.96 10.13
N SER A 143 -3.03 -11.61 9.50
CA SER A 143 -2.98 -11.83 8.05
C SER A 143 -3.16 -10.52 7.25
N LYS A 144 -2.48 -9.46 7.67
CA LYS A 144 -2.64 -8.12 7.14
C LYS A 144 -1.30 -7.50 6.75
N LEU A 145 -1.28 -6.75 5.65
CA LEU A 145 -0.20 -5.85 5.26
C LEU A 145 -0.69 -4.41 5.43
N GLU A 146 0.10 -3.59 6.10
CA GLU A 146 -0.10 -2.14 6.24
C GLU A 146 0.85 -1.44 5.27
N ILE A 147 0.31 -0.71 4.30
CA ILE A 147 1.09 -0.13 3.21
C ILE A 147 0.88 1.37 3.20
N ALA A 148 1.96 2.11 3.40
CA ALA A 148 1.94 3.55 3.45
C ALA A 148 1.42 4.19 2.15
N SER A 149 1.01 5.46 2.23
CA SER A 149 0.69 6.30 1.08
C SER A 149 1.86 6.42 0.11
N ALA A 150 1.56 6.48 -1.18
CA ALA A 150 2.52 6.83 -2.23
C ALA A 150 2.77 8.34 -2.34
N GLU A 151 2.01 9.15 -1.60
CA GLU A 151 2.14 10.59 -1.55
C GLU A 151 3.55 11.01 -1.07
N PRO A 152 4.14 12.07 -1.63
CA PRO A 152 5.42 12.56 -1.17
C PRO A 152 5.31 13.16 0.24
N GLU A 153 6.31 12.94 1.05
CA GLU A 153 6.42 13.61 2.35
C GLU A 153 6.87 15.06 2.17
N ASP A 154 6.35 15.95 3.02
CA ASP A 154 6.85 17.33 3.26
C ASP A 154 7.10 18.20 2.01
N GLY A 155 6.04 18.47 1.25
CA GLY A 155 6.06 19.50 0.20
C GLY A 155 6.84 19.14 -1.06
N ASN A 156 7.25 17.90 -1.22
CA ASN A 156 7.73 17.38 -2.50
C ASN A 156 6.56 17.20 -3.47
N VAL A 157 6.82 17.30 -4.77
CA VAL A 157 5.80 17.09 -5.81
C VAL A 157 5.81 15.66 -6.37
N GLU A 158 6.83 14.86 -6.05
CA GLU A 158 6.97 13.48 -6.53
C GLU A 158 6.99 12.52 -5.36
N GLY A 159 6.02 11.62 -5.33
CA GLY A 159 5.93 10.47 -4.44
C GLY A 159 6.43 9.19 -5.13
N SER A 160 6.37 8.08 -4.42
CA SER A 160 6.73 6.77 -4.96
C SER A 160 5.77 5.70 -4.44
N ALA A 161 5.41 4.75 -5.30
CA ALA A 161 4.63 3.59 -4.89
C ALA A 161 5.28 2.88 -3.69
N LYS A 162 4.46 2.45 -2.74
CA LYS A 162 4.86 1.65 -1.59
C LYS A 162 4.34 0.24 -1.79
N PHE A 163 5.06 -0.75 -1.27
CA PHE A 163 4.64 -2.13 -1.42
C PHE A 163 4.84 -2.93 -0.13
N GLY A 164 4.06 -4.00 -0.02
CA GLY A 164 4.20 -5.03 1.00
C GLY A 164 4.12 -6.42 0.37
N ASP A 165 4.92 -7.33 0.91
CA ASP A 165 4.97 -8.72 0.48
C ASP A 165 4.39 -9.64 1.55
N ALA A 166 3.60 -10.62 1.10
CA ALA A 166 3.12 -11.72 1.92
C ALA A 166 3.38 -13.04 1.20
N TYR A 167 3.53 -14.10 1.95
CA TYR A 167 3.80 -15.43 1.43
C TYR A 167 2.82 -16.44 2.01
N LEU A 168 2.07 -17.13 1.13
CA LEU A 168 1.21 -18.23 1.56
C LEU A 168 2.07 -19.44 1.87
N GLN A 169 1.99 -19.98 3.09
CA GLN A 169 2.63 -21.26 3.43
C GLN A 169 1.58 -22.28 3.84
N ILE A 170 1.72 -23.50 3.35
CA ILE A 170 0.92 -24.64 3.79
C ILE A 170 1.65 -25.30 4.95
N THR A 171 0.98 -25.38 6.10
CA THR A 171 1.56 -25.88 7.36
C THR A 171 0.96 -27.20 7.81
N GLY A 172 -0.10 -27.69 7.14
CA GLY A 172 -0.76 -28.94 7.50
C GLY A 172 -1.78 -29.39 6.46
N GLY A 173 -2.38 -30.55 6.73
CA GLY A 173 -3.24 -31.24 5.80
C GLY A 173 -2.47 -32.13 4.82
N SER A 174 -3.21 -32.90 4.04
CA SER A 174 -2.68 -33.82 3.03
C SER A 174 -3.59 -33.89 1.82
N ILE A 175 -3.04 -34.34 0.70
CA ILE A 175 -3.78 -34.68 -0.50
C ILE A 175 -3.41 -36.10 -0.95
N THR A 176 -4.19 -36.67 -1.85
CA THR A 176 -3.95 -37.97 -2.48
C THR A 176 -3.38 -37.77 -3.89
N GLU A 177 -2.94 -38.87 -4.52
CA GLU A 177 -2.48 -38.86 -5.91
C GLU A 177 -3.59 -38.38 -6.87
N GLU A 178 -4.86 -38.71 -6.57
CA GLU A 178 -6.02 -38.30 -7.36
C GLU A 178 -6.27 -36.79 -7.32
N ASP A 179 -5.78 -36.10 -6.30
CA ASP A 179 -5.90 -34.66 -6.14
C ASP A 179 -4.80 -33.87 -6.86
N SER A 180 -3.86 -34.58 -7.50
CA SER A 180 -2.73 -33.95 -8.20
C SER A 180 -3.23 -33.01 -9.31
N GLY A 181 -2.78 -31.77 -9.29
CA GLY A 181 -3.16 -30.73 -10.25
C GLY A 181 -4.54 -30.10 -10.00
N GLN A 182 -5.20 -30.47 -8.91
CA GLN A 182 -6.47 -29.85 -8.53
C GLN A 182 -6.26 -28.54 -7.75
N THR A 183 -7.26 -27.65 -7.81
CA THR A 183 -7.26 -26.41 -7.02
C THR A 183 -7.68 -26.72 -5.57
N LEU A 184 -6.75 -26.57 -4.64
CA LEU A 184 -6.95 -26.90 -3.23
C LEU A 184 -7.75 -25.84 -2.46
N GLY A 185 -7.67 -24.59 -2.86
CA GLY A 185 -8.34 -23.48 -2.19
C GLY A 185 -8.18 -22.17 -2.94
N THR A 186 -8.64 -21.10 -2.31
CA THR A 186 -8.64 -19.75 -2.87
C THR A 186 -8.01 -18.77 -1.88
N VAL A 187 -7.12 -17.91 -2.36
CA VAL A 187 -6.63 -16.74 -1.63
C VAL A 187 -7.43 -15.52 -2.04
N THR A 188 -7.85 -14.73 -1.06
CA THR A 188 -8.52 -13.45 -1.26
C THR A 188 -7.71 -12.34 -0.61
N VAL A 189 -7.50 -11.24 -1.33
CA VAL A 189 -6.95 -9.98 -0.81
C VAL A 189 -8.05 -8.94 -0.81
N THR A 190 -8.28 -8.33 0.35
CA THR A 190 -9.26 -7.25 0.52
C THR A 190 -8.52 -5.97 0.88
N ILE A 191 -8.71 -4.92 0.08
CA ILE A 191 -8.10 -3.61 0.32
C ILE A 191 -9.11 -2.73 1.07
N SER A 192 -8.64 -2.05 2.09
CA SER A 192 -9.41 -1.05 2.85
C SER A 192 -8.53 0.13 3.23
N ASP A 193 -9.16 1.23 3.62
CA ASP A 193 -8.45 2.36 4.22
C ASP A 193 -7.77 1.90 5.51
N GLN A 194 -6.58 2.41 5.73
CA GLN A 194 -5.98 2.29 7.05
C GLN A 194 -6.78 3.16 8.03
N ALA A 195 -7.33 2.56 9.08
CA ALA A 195 -8.01 3.32 10.12
C ALA A 195 -7.00 4.29 10.76
N GLU A 196 -7.36 5.57 10.84
CA GLU A 196 -6.56 6.53 11.62
C GLU A 196 -6.46 6.04 13.07
N PRO A 197 -5.26 6.11 13.71
CA PRO A 197 -5.01 5.65 15.06
C PRO A 197 -5.74 6.44 16.13
#